data_c4b200f9d9abe9584cf4415bd7d585a6
#
_entry.id   c4b200f9d9abe9584cf4415bd7d585a6
#
_cell.length_a   1.000
_cell.length_b   1.000
_cell.length_c   1.000
_cell.angle_alpha   90.00
_cell.angle_beta   90.00
_cell.angle_gamma   90.00
#
_symmetry.space_group_name_H-M   'P 1'
#
loop_
_entity.id
_entity.type
_entity.pdbx_description
1 polymer ?
#
loop_
_entity_poly.entity_id
_entity_poly.type
_entity_poly.pdbx_seq_one_letter_code
_entity_poly.pdbx_strand_id
1 'polypeptide(L)'
;MLRAIACESQGARHGLIDDEVTLDFDNRHRRRLAMRGKDGLEFLLDLPRAHRLRQGDTLLLEDGRRVRVMAAKEELAEITTTSAVDLVRVAWHLGNRHLPVMLLPDRILIRRDHVIEDMVRLLGASVAMVEAAFDPEDGAYAGGGHHHHHHGDDHDHG
;
A
#
# COMPACT_ATOMS: atom_id res chain seq x y z
N MET A 1 11.23 12.00 22.29
CA MET A 1 10.03 12.00 21.45
C MET A 1 9.36 10.65 21.56
N LEU A 2 8.05 10.67 21.76
CA LEU A 2 7.23 9.44 21.82
C LEU A 2 7.34 8.67 20.50
N ARG A 3 7.51 7.36 20.56
CA ARG A 3 7.68 6.52 19.37
C ARG A 3 6.53 5.54 19.20
N ALA A 4 6.12 5.33 17.94
CA ALA A 4 5.31 4.22 17.53
C ALA A 4 6.24 3.06 17.11
N ILE A 5 6.18 1.96 17.82
CA ILE A 5 7.15 0.87 17.74
C ILE A 5 6.63 -0.40 17.09
N ALA A 6 5.33 -0.50 16.90
CA ALA A 6 4.68 -1.66 16.30
C ALA A 6 3.42 -1.25 15.54
N CYS A 7 2.98 -2.12 14.66
CA CYS A 7 1.75 -1.97 13.89
C CYS A 7 0.91 -3.24 14.03
N GLU A 8 -0.38 -3.08 14.33
CA GLU A 8 -1.37 -4.15 14.31
C GLU A 8 -2.28 -3.99 13.10
N SER A 9 -2.56 -5.08 12.40
CA SER A 9 -3.46 -5.07 11.27
C SER A 9 -4.92 -4.82 11.68
N GLN A 10 -5.70 -4.28 10.75
CA GLN A 10 -7.14 -4.16 10.92
C GLN A 10 -7.77 -5.54 11.20
N GLY A 11 -8.63 -5.61 12.20
CA GLY A 11 -9.26 -6.86 12.64
C GLY A 11 -8.62 -7.51 13.87
N ALA A 12 -7.43 -7.12 14.30
CA ALA A 12 -6.95 -7.44 15.63
C ALA A 12 -7.86 -6.76 16.67
N ARG A 13 -7.99 -7.37 17.86
CA ARG A 13 -8.77 -6.75 18.93
C ARG A 13 -8.08 -5.48 19.39
N HIS A 14 -8.68 -4.36 19.08
CA HIS A 14 -8.15 -3.06 19.44
C HIS A 14 -8.81 -2.57 20.72
N GLY A 15 -8.01 -2.02 21.59
CA GLY A 15 -8.48 -1.16 22.65
C GLY A 15 -8.95 0.19 22.10
N LEU A 16 -9.07 1.17 22.97
CA LEU A 16 -9.41 2.52 22.61
C LEU A 16 -8.40 3.13 21.62
N ILE A 17 -8.87 3.81 20.60
CA ILE A 17 -8.05 4.59 19.67
C ILE A 17 -7.94 6.03 20.20
N ASP A 18 -6.71 6.49 20.38
CA ASP A 18 -6.42 7.78 20.98
C ASP A 18 -6.34 8.91 19.94
N ASP A 19 -5.91 8.58 18.72
CA ASP A 19 -5.82 9.56 17.62
C ASP A 19 -5.85 8.83 16.27
N GLU A 20 -5.93 9.60 15.19
CA GLU A 20 -5.85 9.12 13.81
C GLU A 20 -4.78 9.87 13.03
N VAL A 21 -4.07 9.20 12.16
CA VAL A 21 -3.15 9.81 11.21
C VAL A 21 -3.55 9.44 9.78
N THR A 22 -3.63 10.44 8.91
CA THR A 22 -3.97 10.27 7.50
C THR A 22 -2.73 10.43 6.66
N LEU A 23 -2.37 9.39 5.90
CA LEU A 23 -1.15 9.32 5.12
C LEU A 23 -1.44 8.91 3.69
N ASP A 24 -0.73 9.52 2.73
CA ASP A 24 -0.75 9.08 1.35
C ASP A 24 -0.03 7.73 1.17
N PHE A 25 -0.09 7.17 -0.02
CA PHE A 25 0.50 5.87 -0.32
C PHE A 25 2.01 5.82 -0.01
N ASP A 26 2.77 6.82 -0.45
CA ASP A 26 4.23 6.84 -0.28
C ASP A 26 4.63 6.95 1.19
N ASN A 27 3.90 7.72 1.99
CA ASN A 27 4.15 7.88 3.43
C ASN A 27 3.64 6.71 4.27
N ARG A 28 2.84 5.81 3.71
CA ARG A 28 2.43 4.58 4.39
C ARG A 28 3.41 3.42 4.23
N HIS A 29 4.50 3.60 3.47
CA HIS A 29 5.56 2.61 3.36
C HIS A 29 6.89 3.18 3.85
N ARG A 30 6.97 3.43 5.14
CA ARG A 30 8.12 4.03 5.82
C ARG A 30 8.52 3.22 7.04
N ARG A 31 9.81 3.22 7.34
CA ARG A 31 10.35 2.70 8.59
C ARG A 31 10.36 3.77 9.69
N ARG A 32 10.74 5.00 9.32
CA ARG A 32 10.80 6.14 10.23
C ARG A 32 10.15 7.35 9.58
N LEU A 33 9.26 7.98 10.32
CA LEU A 33 8.58 9.19 9.89
C LEU A 33 8.01 9.93 11.10
N ALA A 34 8.29 11.21 11.21
CA ALA A 34 7.61 12.05 12.19
C ALA A 34 6.15 12.25 11.78
N MET A 35 5.24 12.01 12.69
CA MET A 35 3.82 12.06 12.45
C MET A 35 3.10 12.97 13.45
N ARG A 36 2.00 13.53 13.00
CA ARG A 36 1.06 14.26 13.85
C ARG A 36 -0.36 13.77 13.56
N GLY A 37 -1.03 13.33 14.59
CA GLY A 37 -2.41 12.90 14.51
C GLY A 37 -3.37 14.09 14.33
N LYS A 38 -4.56 13.78 13.95
CA LYS A 38 -5.68 14.72 13.75
C LYS A 38 -5.96 15.56 14.98
N ASP A 39 -5.88 14.97 16.17
CA ASP A 39 -6.15 15.62 17.45
C ASP A 39 -4.86 16.17 18.10
N GLY A 40 -3.76 16.17 17.37
CA GLY A 40 -2.52 16.84 17.73
C GLY A 40 -1.46 15.97 18.39
N LEU A 41 -1.66 14.66 18.52
CA LEU A 41 -0.66 13.76 19.06
C LEU A 41 0.57 13.68 18.14
N GLU A 42 1.73 14.10 18.64
CA GLU A 42 2.99 14.07 17.90
C GLU A 42 3.82 12.87 18.32
N PHE A 43 4.33 12.13 17.36
CA PHE A 43 5.16 10.96 17.60
C PHE A 43 6.06 10.66 16.41
N LEU A 44 7.05 9.81 16.64
CA LEU A 44 7.92 9.28 15.60
C LEU A 44 7.53 7.83 15.32
N LEU A 45 7.17 7.54 14.08
CA LEU A 45 7.15 6.15 13.61
C LEU A 45 8.58 5.64 13.64
N ASP A 46 8.83 4.53 14.31
CA ASP A 46 10.15 3.92 14.42
C ASP A 46 10.01 2.39 14.46
N LEU A 47 9.76 1.82 13.30
CA LEU A 47 9.58 0.39 13.12
C LEU A 47 10.94 -0.30 12.89
N PRO A 48 11.07 -1.60 13.23
CA PRO A 48 12.30 -2.37 12.98
C PRO A 48 12.68 -2.41 11.50
N ARG A 49 11.68 -2.39 10.62
CA ARG A 49 11.83 -2.37 9.15
C ARG A 49 10.69 -1.61 8.49
N ALA A 50 10.89 -1.19 7.24
CA ALA A 50 9.82 -0.61 6.46
C ALA A 50 8.65 -1.60 6.33
N HIS A 51 7.45 -1.11 6.59
CA HIS A 51 6.21 -1.87 6.55
C HIS A 51 5.15 -1.02 5.87
N ARG A 52 4.36 -1.65 4.99
CA ARG A 52 3.23 -0.96 4.38
C ARG A 52 2.08 -0.89 5.37
N LEU A 53 1.78 0.32 5.80
CA LEU A 53 0.60 0.59 6.61
C LEU A 53 -0.65 0.59 5.72
N ARG A 54 -1.65 -0.17 6.14
CA ARG A 54 -2.93 -0.29 5.44
C ARG A 54 -3.99 0.60 6.07
N GLN A 55 -5.01 0.91 5.30
CA GLN A 55 -6.21 1.55 5.81
C GLN A 55 -6.75 0.77 7.02
N GLY A 56 -6.90 1.45 8.14
CA GLY A 56 -7.44 0.86 9.37
C GLY A 56 -6.43 0.14 10.27
N ASP A 57 -5.16 0.06 9.88
CA ASP A 57 -4.11 -0.43 10.76
C ASP A 57 -3.95 0.45 12.00
N THR A 58 -3.42 -0.11 13.07
CA THR A 58 -3.20 0.60 14.34
C THR A 58 -1.73 0.61 14.69
N LEU A 59 -1.20 1.81 14.94
CA LEU A 59 0.15 2.00 15.48
C LEU A 59 0.11 1.94 17.00
N LEU A 60 1.04 1.18 17.58
CA LEU A 60 1.22 1.09 19.01
C LEU A 60 2.37 2.01 19.45
N LEU A 61 2.07 2.93 20.36
CA LEU A 61 3.05 3.84 20.94
C LEU A 61 3.66 3.23 22.22
N GLU A 62 4.86 3.67 22.54
CA GLU A 62 5.61 3.19 23.72
C GLU A 62 4.86 3.35 25.05
N ASP A 63 4.00 4.35 25.15
CA ASP A 63 3.20 4.63 26.35
C ASP A 63 1.83 3.90 26.36
N GLY A 64 1.59 3.02 25.38
CA GLY A 64 0.38 2.22 25.27
C GLY A 64 -0.75 2.89 24.48
N ARG A 65 -0.59 4.15 24.07
CA ARG A 65 -1.57 4.81 23.19
C ARG A 65 -1.59 4.16 21.80
N ARG A 66 -2.72 4.30 21.14
CA ARG A 66 -3.00 3.69 19.83
C ARG A 66 -3.44 4.76 18.84
N VAL A 67 -2.83 4.73 17.65
CA VAL A 67 -3.15 5.65 16.56
C VAL A 67 -3.61 4.85 15.35
N ARG A 68 -4.80 5.17 14.85
CA ARG A 68 -5.35 4.54 13.64
C ARG A 68 -4.74 5.18 12.40
N VAL A 69 -4.37 4.35 11.42
CA VAL A 69 -3.89 4.79 10.12
C VAL A 69 -5.07 4.88 9.14
N MET A 70 -5.18 6.02 8.48
CA MET A 70 -6.15 6.27 7.42
C MET A 70 -5.40 6.58 6.12
N ALA A 71 -5.86 6.00 5.01
CA ALA A 71 -5.32 6.33 3.69
C ALA A 71 -5.88 7.68 3.23
N ALA A 72 -4.98 8.60 2.86
CA ALA A 72 -5.36 9.88 2.30
C ALA A 72 -6.02 9.70 0.93
N LYS A 73 -6.95 10.59 0.58
CA LYS A 73 -7.46 10.68 -0.78
C LYS A 73 -6.36 11.18 -1.71
N GLU A 74 -6.23 10.51 -2.85
CA GLU A 74 -5.24 10.81 -3.88
C GLU A 74 -5.93 10.86 -5.25
N GLU A 75 -5.30 11.51 -6.20
CA GLU A 75 -5.75 11.55 -7.58
C GLU A 75 -5.39 10.24 -8.27
N LEU A 76 -6.41 9.48 -8.67
CA LEU A 76 -6.27 8.13 -9.22
C LEU A 76 -6.90 8.02 -10.60
N ALA A 77 -6.46 7.03 -11.36
CA ALA A 77 -7.14 6.55 -12.56
C ALA A 77 -8.07 5.40 -12.18
N GLU A 78 -9.35 5.56 -12.47
CA GLU A 78 -10.35 4.51 -12.34
C GLU A 78 -10.52 3.81 -13.69
N ILE A 79 -10.24 2.52 -13.70
CA ILE A 79 -10.29 1.68 -14.89
C ILE A 79 -11.53 0.81 -14.83
N THR A 80 -12.37 0.91 -15.86
CA THR A 80 -13.58 0.12 -16.01
C THR A 80 -13.60 -0.56 -17.37
N THR A 81 -14.34 -1.66 -17.47
CA THR A 81 -14.53 -2.42 -18.71
C THR A 81 -15.99 -2.78 -18.88
N THR A 82 -16.37 -3.21 -20.08
CA THR A 82 -17.74 -3.62 -20.39
C THR A 82 -18.08 -5.02 -19.90
N SER A 83 -17.06 -5.83 -19.56
CA SER A 83 -17.25 -7.19 -19.06
C SER A 83 -16.29 -7.51 -17.92
N ALA A 84 -16.69 -8.42 -17.05
CA ALA A 84 -15.83 -8.89 -15.95
C ALA A 84 -14.57 -9.60 -16.46
N VAL A 85 -14.65 -10.34 -17.57
CA VAL A 85 -13.50 -11.01 -18.19
C VAL A 85 -12.45 -10.01 -18.66
N ASP A 86 -12.87 -8.91 -19.26
CA ASP A 86 -11.97 -7.86 -19.72
C ASP A 86 -11.28 -7.17 -18.54
N LEU A 87 -12.00 -6.99 -17.43
CA LEU A 87 -11.41 -6.43 -16.21
C LEU A 87 -10.32 -7.35 -15.66
N VAL A 88 -10.54 -8.65 -15.66
CA VAL A 88 -9.55 -9.66 -15.25
C VAL A 88 -8.30 -9.60 -16.15
N ARG A 89 -8.47 -9.46 -17.46
CA ARG A 89 -7.34 -9.31 -18.39
C ARG A 89 -6.53 -8.06 -18.12
N VAL A 90 -7.19 -6.94 -17.88
CA VAL A 90 -6.52 -5.68 -17.52
C VAL A 90 -5.75 -5.85 -16.23
N ALA A 91 -6.35 -6.47 -15.19
CA ALA A 91 -5.66 -6.75 -13.93
C ALA A 91 -4.40 -7.60 -14.13
N TRP A 92 -4.46 -8.62 -14.99
CA TRP A 92 -3.32 -9.46 -15.32
C TRP A 92 -2.18 -8.67 -15.98
N HIS A 93 -2.49 -7.80 -16.94
CA HIS A 93 -1.50 -6.92 -17.59
C HIS A 93 -0.86 -5.94 -16.59
N LEU A 94 -1.65 -5.35 -15.70
CA LEU A 94 -1.16 -4.45 -14.67
C LEU A 94 -0.24 -5.18 -13.68
N GLY A 95 -0.60 -6.40 -13.29
CA GLY A 95 0.22 -7.24 -12.41
C GLY A 95 1.59 -7.54 -13.01
N ASN A 96 1.66 -7.75 -14.32
CA ASN A 96 2.92 -7.98 -15.04
C ASN A 96 3.82 -6.73 -15.10
N ARG A 97 3.28 -5.56 -14.84
CA ARG A 97 4.03 -4.29 -14.79
C ARG A 97 4.55 -3.95 -13.39
N HIS A 98 4.23 -4.76 -12.39
CA HIS A 98 4.68 -4.58 -11.00
C HIS A 98 4.32 -3.22 -10.39
N LEU A 99 3.27 -2.58 -10.86
CA LEU A 99 2.78 -1.33 -10.26
C LEU A 99 1.74 -1.60 -9.16
N PRO A 100 1.58 -0.69 -8.20
CA PRO A 100 0.54 -0.83 -7.19
C PRO A 100 -0.85 -0.73 -7.81
N VAL A 101 -1.72 -1.68 -7.49
CA VAL A 101 -3.06 -1.81 -8.06
C VAL A 101 -4.07 -2.05 -6.93
N MET A 102 -5.13 -1.27 -6.90
CA MET A 102 -6.24 -1.49 -5.98
C MET A 102 -7.39 -2.16 -6.74
N LEU A 103 -7.68 -3.40 -6.37
CA LEU A 103 -8.71 -4.21 -7.01
C LEU A 103 -10.05 -4.03 -6.27
N LEU A 104 -11.08 -3.65 -7.01
CA LEU A 104 -12.46 -3.58 -6.54
C LEU A 104 -13.32 -4.54 -7.39
N PRO A 105 -14.53 -4.91 -6.95
CA PRO A 105 -15.33 -5.92 -7.65
C PRO A 105 -15.65 -5.58 -9.11
N ASP A 106 -15.78 -4.31 -9.44
CA ASP A 106 -16.24 -3.81 -10.74
C ASP A 106 -15.27 -2.84 -11.41
N ARG A 107 -14.14 -2.53 -10.78
CA ARG A 107 -13.17 -1.56 -11.29
C ARG A 107 -11.78 -1.75 -10.66
N ILE A 108 -10.82 -1.08 -11.24
CA ILE A 108 -9.43 -1.05 -10.77
C ILE A 108 -9.02 0.41 -10.59
N LEU A 109 -8.34 0.70 -9.50
CA LEU A 109 -7.72 2.00 -9.26
C LEU A 109 -6.21 1.87 -9.28
N ILE A 110 -5.56 2.81 -9.97
CA ILE A 110 -4.11 2.98 -9.99
C ILE A 110 -3.77 4.45 -9.78
N ARG A 111 -2.54 4.73 -9.38
CA ARG A 111 -2.04 6.10 -9.42
C ARG A 111 -1.94 6.59 -10.86
N ARG A 112 -2.09 7.90 -11.07
CA ARG A 112 -2.06 8.48 -12.41
C ARG A 112 -0.72 8.20 -13.10
N ASP A 113 -0.81 7.61 -14.29
CA ASP A 113 0.32 7.29 -15.16
C ASP A 113 -0.18 7.21 -16.59
N HIS A 114 0.15 8.21 -17.41
CA HIS A 114 -0.38 8.31 -18.76
C HIS A 114 0.03 7.15 -19.67
N VAL A 115 1.22 6.55 -19.46
CA VAL A 115 1.68 5.40 -20.25
C VAL A 115 0.82 4.18 -19.94
N ILE A 116 0.57 3.92 -18.66
CA ILE A 116 -0.28 2.81 -18.21
C ILE A 116 -1.74 3.06 -18.62
N GLU A 117 -2.24 4.27 -18.47
CA GLU A 117 -3.60 4.66 -18.87
C GLU A 117 -3.81 4.43 -20.37
N ASP A 118 -2.85 4.80 -21.22
CA ASP A 118 -2.90 4.54 -22.65
C ASP A 118 -2.87 3.04 -22.97
N MET A 119 -2.07 2.27 -22.26
CA MET A 119 -2.01 0.82 -22.41
C MET A 119 -3.37 0.17 -22.12
N VAL A 120 -4.03 0.53 -21.02
CA VAL A 120 -5.32 -0.07 -20.68
C VAL A 120 -6.43 0.35 -21.63
N ARG A 121 -6.37 1.57 -22.20
CA ARG A 121 -7.27 2.00 -23.26
C ARG A 121 -7.11 1.16 -24.53
N LEU A 122 -5.88 0.82 -24.89
CA LEU A 122 -5.58 -0.09 -26.01
C LEU A 122 -6.14 -1.51 -25.77
N LEU A 123 -6.27 -1.92 -24.53
CA LEU A 123 -6.93 -3.19 -24.15
C LEU A 123 -8.47 -3.09 -24.14
N GLY A 124 -9.03 -1.95 -24.48
CA GLY A 124 -10.48 -1.72 -24.54
C GLY A 124 -11.10 -1.19 -23.24
N ALA A 125 -10.31 -0.85 -22.25
CA ALA A 125 -10.81 -0.28 -20.99
C ALA A 125 -11.09 1.23 -21.12
N SER A 126 -11.95 1.71 -20.23
CA SER A 126 -12.20 3.15 -20.03
C SER A 126 -11.45 3.63 -18.80
N VAL A 127 -10.96 4.86 -18.85
CA VAL A 127 -10.21 5.49 -17.76
C VAL A 127 -10.88 6.81 -17.39
N ALA A 128 -11.17 6.98 -16.11
CA ALA A 128 -11.66 8.23 -15.54
C ALA A 128 -10.76 8.68 -14.40
N MET A 129 -10.64 9.99 -14.18
CA MET A 129 -9.93 10.53 -13.05
C MET A 129 -10.87 10.60 -11.85
N VAL A 130 -10.41 10.09 -10.68
CA VAL A 130 -11.16 10.14 -9.44
C VAL A 130 -10.24 10.53 -8.27
N GLU A 131 -10.82 11.07 -7.22
CA GLU A 131 -10.16 11.22 -5.92
C GLU A 131 -10.68 10.16 -4.96
N ALA A 132 -9.78 9.32 -4.46
CA ALA A 132 -10.14 8.26 -3.52
C ALA A 132 -8.93 7.88 -2.67
N ALA A 133 -9.20 7.25 -1.52
CA ALA A 133 -8.16 6.62 -0.73
C ALA A 133 -7.52 5.48 -1.54
N PHE A 134 -6.19 5.46 -1.59
CA PHE A 134 -5.45 4.46 -2.33
C PHE A 134 -4.83 3.44 -1.38
N ASP A 135 -5.43 2.25 -1.33
CA ASP A 135 -4.98 1.14 -0.52
C ASP A 135 -4.83 -0.11 -1.39
N PRO A 136 -3.73 -0.19 -2.19
CA PRO A 136 -3.54 -1.23 -3.19
C PRO A 136 -3.28 -2.60 -2.59
N GLU A 137 -3.39 -3.64 -3.43
CA GLU A 137 -3.06 -5.00 -3.08
C GLU A 137 -1.60 -5.15 -2.67
N ASP A 138 -1.33 -6.05 -1.73
CA ASP A 138 0.02 -6.50 -1.45
C ASP A 138 0.45 -7.52 -2.52
N GLY A 139 1.73 -7.46 -2.92
CA GLY A 139 2.29 -8.51 -3.77
C GLY A 139 2.38 -9.84 -3.03
N ALA A 140 2.43 -10.94 -3.77
CA ALA A 140 2.48 -12.29 -3.21
C ALA A 140 3.66 -12.52 -2.24
N TYR A 141 4.71 -11.72 -2.35
CA TYR A 141 5.92 -11.81 -1.55
C TYR A 141 6.08 -10.66 -0.54
N ALA A 142 5.06 -9.88 -0.31
CA ALA A 142 5.11 -8.68 0.54
C ALA A 142 5.45 -8.96 2.02
N GLY A 143 5.26 -10.20 2.50
CA GLY A 143 5.59 -10.63 3.86
C GLY A 143 6.82 -11.53 3.96
N GLY A 144 7.45 -11.92 2.84
CA GLY A 144 8.61 -12.80 2.79
C GLY A 144 9.92 -12.02 2.72
N GLY A 145 10.83 -12.25 3.67
CA GLY A 145 12.21 -11.78 3.54
C GLY A 145 12.83 -12.38 2.29
N HIS A 146 13.40 -11.56 1.44
CA HIS A 146 14.18 -12.04 0.30
C HIS A 146 15.42 -12.78 0.82
N HIS A 147 15.38 -14.09 0.85
CA HIS A 147 16.59 -14.89 0.92
C HIS A 147 17.22 -14.87 -0.47
N HIS A 148 18.20 -14.01 -0.65
CA HIS A 148 19.10 -14.13 -1.78
C HIS A 148 19.94 -15.38 -1.55
N HIS A 149 19.60 -16.47 -2.24
CA HIS A 149 20.53 -17.56 -2.43
C HIS A 149 21.57 -17.11 -3.44
N HIS A 150 22.73 -16.73 -2.96
CA HIS A 150 23.92 -16.69 -3.80
C HIS A 150 24.27 -18.14 -4.12
N HIS A 151 23.98 -18.59 -5.33
CA HIS A 151 24.67 -19.71 -5.91
C HIS A 151 26.08 -19.24 -6.27
N GLY A 152 27.03 -19.61 -5.44
CA GLY A 152 28.43 -19.52 -5.81
C GLY A 152 28.70 -20.63 -6.86
N ASP A 153 28.92 -20.22 -8.08
CA ASP A 153 29.48 -21.11 -9.07
C ASP A 153 30.98 -21.25 -8.80
N ASP A 154 31.35 -22.27 -8.05
CA ASP A 154 32.74 -22.75 -8.01
C ASP A 154 33.02 -23.49 -9.29
N HIS A 155 33.58 -22.80 -10.25
CA HIS A 155 34.27 -23.44 -11.36
C HIS A 155 35.71 -23.75 -10.94
N ASP A 156 35.88 -24.96 -10.45
CA ASP A 156 37.21 -25.56 -10.30
C ASP A 156 37.64 -26.06 -11.69
N HIS A 157 38.65 -25.43 -12.29
CA HIS A 157 39.39 -25.94 -13.41
C HIS A 157 40.68 -26.54 -12.88
N GLY A 158 40.64 -27.84 -12.65
CA GLY A 158 41.81 -28.67 -12.55
C GLY A 158 42.20 -29.24 -13.90
#